data_f591c89a5dc9910c429c8a0632b464a3
#
_entry.id   f591c89a5dc9910c429c8a0632b464a3
#
_cell.length_a   1.000
_cell.length_b   1.000
_cell.length_c   1.000
_cell.angle_alpha   90.00
_cell.angle_beta   90.00
_cell.angle_gamma   90.00
#
_symmetry.space_group_name_H-M   'P 1'
#
loop_
_entity.id
_entity.type
_entity.pdbx_description
1 polymer ?
#
loop_
_entity_poly.entity_id
_entity_poly.type
_entity_poly.pdbx_seq_one_letter_code
_entity_poly.pdbx_strand_id
1 'polypeptide(L)'
;YTYRANVAEGIMLVRFGQSVVDAMPQREYDAQDDAWRELDEDTRAIWAAEHDARVALTLAAACFAAGTCITRCYVQIAAPDGEQGERVVATYFFERAAYLADCVPVAKDLESMDMDDMPCKRVLEAYESTAPETIEPAEVHARPRDDHRTLPPALRDLLLADTADELEVMEEDDDPYVARVVELREQAKVDRTGAFEGFSRLVEELEAKCAVAELLATGPVQTQFCDNQLVRMVLPVLEEDRSVRILRAPDALYFAQHEICSFYAEQEDFERALPEVRHLYDLARSSMQSHFALINGLARLERFDEIIEVARHGLRIASDRSAIGYLFYRLAFAYWNCDQLDLALACYRLVPRGEESGSSALEEMQGLMNEMGVSEPPTFEEAVETIRKAGLELPPVSAVTNQLADAAVQLVDNGFFFLARGCIFQMWRTMGNDELGSLNRSLG
;
A
#
# COMPACT_ATOMS: atom_id res chain seq x y z
N TYR A 1 -20.53 8.01 12.13
CA TYR A 1 -19.81 8.85 13.11
C TYR A 1 -19.65 10.27 12.61
N THR A 2 -19.49 11.21 13.53
CA THR A 2 -19.17 12.61 13.26
C THR A 2 -17.92 12.99 14.03
N TYR A 3 -17.17 13.98 13.54
CA TYR A 3 -15.98 14.45 14.24
C TYR A 3 -15.82 15.97 14.16
N ARG A 4 -15.07 16.51 15.10
CA ARG A 4 -14.59 17.90 15.13
C ARG A 4 -13.13 17.91 15.61
N ALA A 5 -12.33 18.77 15.05
CA ALA A 5 -10.92 18.90 15.42
C ALA A 5 -10.54 20.36 15.68
N ASN A 6 -9.81 20.58 16.77
CA ASN A 6 -9.05 21.79 17.01
C ASN A 6 -7.57 21.44 16.93
N VAL A 7 -7.03 21.57 15.73
CA VAL A 7 -5.64 21.15 15.44
C VAL A 7 -4.64 22.08 16.14
N ALA A 8 -5.00 23.35 16.34
CA ALA A 8 -4.14 24.29 17.06
C ALA A 8 -3.93 23.89 18.53
N GLU A 9 -4.94 23.31 19.15
CA GLU A 9 -4.87 22.78 20.51
C GLU A 9 -4.50 21.28 20.56
N GLY A 10 -4.38 20.63 19.41
CA GLY A 10 -4.08 19.20 19.33
C GLY A 10 -5.19 18.29 19.84
N ILE A 11 -6.44 18.69 19.71
CA ILE A 11 -7.61 17.98 20.24
C ILE A 11 -8.53 17.54 19.10
N MET A 12 -9.02 16.31 19.18
CA MET A 12 -10.06 15.79 18.32
C MET A 12 -11.21 15.19 19.14
N LEU A 13 -12.44 15.42 18.71
CA LEU A 13 -13.64 14.82 19.27
C LEU A 13 -14.32 14.01 18.17
N VAL A 14 -14.60 12.76 18.44
CA VAL A 14 -15.37 11.89 17.57
C VAL A 14 -16.59 11.36 18.32
N ARG A 15 -17.73 11.26 17.61
CA ARG A 15 -18.98 10.74 18.15
C ARG A 15 -19.53 9.66 17.23
N PHE A 16 -20.01 8.57 17.82
CA PHE A 16 -20.68 7.50 17.08
C PHE A 16 -21.93 7.01 17.82
N GLY A 17 -22.82 6.33 17.09
CA GLY A 17 -24.06 5.80 17.64
C GLY A 17 -23.83 4.54 18.46
N GLN A 18 -24.50 4.44 19.62
CA GLN A 18 -24.51 3.26 20.47
C GLN A 18 -25.05 2.04 19.70
N SER A 19 -24.44 0.89 19.87
CA SER A 19 -24.92 -0.37 19.32
C SER A 19 -26.22 -0.80 19.97
N VAL A 20 -27.16 -1.27 19.15
CA VAL A 20 -28.41 -1.83 19.65
C VAL A 20 -28.26 -3.34 19.88
N VAL A 21 -28.82 -3.84 20.98
CA VAL A 21 -28.74 -5.26 21.36
C VAL A 21 -29.32 -6.17 20.27
N ASP A 22 -30.36 -5.73 19.58
CA ASP A 22 -30.98 -6.49 18.47
C ASP A 22 -30.09 -6.65 17.23
N ALA A 23 -29.06 -5.79 17.08
CA ALA A 23 -28.08 -5.93 16.03
C ALA A 23 -26.97 -6.94 16.35
N MET A 24 -26.86 -7.38 17.60
CA MET A 24 -25.90 -8.41 17.98
C MET A 24 -26.34 -9.78 17.46
N PRO A 25 -25.38 -10.70 17.20
CA PRO A 25 -25.67 -12.07 16.80
C PRO A 25 -26.67 -12.72 17.75
N GLN A 26 -27.61 -13.50 17.21
CA GLN A 26 -28.58 -14.26 18.02
C GLN A 26 -28.02 -15.62 18.41
N ARG A 27 -26.97 -16.05 17.74
CA ARG A 27 -26.34 -17.36 17.94
C ARG A 27 -24.83 -17.25 17.85
N GLU A 28 -24.17 -18.07 18.62
CA GLU A 28 -22.73 -18.33 18.49
C GLU A 28 -22.47 -19.78 18.13
N TYR A 29 -21.34 -20.03 17.49
CA TYR A 29 -20.89 -21.38 17.19
C TYR A 29 -19.94 -21.88 18.27
N ASP A 30 -20.35 -22.92 18.98
CA ASP A 30 -19.50 -23.61 19.94
C ASP A 30 -18.67 -24.67 19.22
N ALA A 31 -17.38 -24.43 19.10
CA ALA A 31 -16.45 -25.31 18.42
C ALA A 31 -16.17 -26.64 19.25
N GLN A 32 -16.44 -26.62 20.54
CA GLN A 32 -16.25 -27.82 21.37
C GLN A 32 -17.39 -28.82 21.19
N ASP A 33 -18.62 -28.31 21.12
CA ASP A 33 -19.82 -29.12 20.95
C ASP A 33 -20.24 -29.26 19.47
N ASP A 34 -19.53 -28.63 18.52
CA ASP A 34 -19.86 -28.56 17.08
C ASP A 34 -21.32 -28.14 16.83
N ALA A 35 -21.79 -27.13 17.57
CA ALA A 35 -23.18 -26.73 17.59
C ALA A 35 -23.37 -25.21 17.67
N TRP A 36 -24.50 -24.73 17.13
CA TRP A 36 -24.93 -23.36 17.32
C TRP A 36 -25.73 -23.25 18.63
N ARG A 37 -25.36 -22.31 19.50
CA ARG A 37 -26.08 -21.95 20.70
C ARG A 37 -26.85 -20.65 20.52
N GLU A 38 -28.07 -20.57 21.02
CA GLU A 38 -28.83 -19.32 21.14
C GLU A 38 -28.21 -18.46 22.24
N LEU A 39 -27.98 -17.18 21.95
CA LEU A 39 -27.52 -16.20 22.91
C LEU A 39 -28.72 -15.53 23.58
N ASP A 40 -28.70 -15.46 24.90
CA ASP A 40 -29.72 -14.70 25.65
C ASP A 40 -29.54 -13.18 25.50
N GLU A 41 -30.52 -12.43 25.97
CA GLU A 41 -30.52 -10.97 25.85
C GLU A 41 -29.41 -10.33 26.69
N ASP A 42 -29.10 -10.89 27.86
CA ASP A 42 -28.04 -10.39 28.75
C ASP A 42 -26.67 -10.53 28.10
N THR A 43 -26.36 -11.69 27.51
CA THR A 43 -25.12 -11.93 26.77
C THR A 43 -25.00 -11.00 25.58
N ARG A 44 -26.08 -10.81 24.80
CA ARG A 44 -26.08 -9.85 23.68
C ARG A 44 -25.88 -8.40 24.13
N ALA A 45 -26.40 -8.03 25.31
CA ALA A 45 -26.15 -6.72 25.89
C ALA A 45 -24.69 -6.52 26.31
N ILE A 46 -24.05 -7.55 26.86
CA ILE A 46 -22.60 -7.59 27.15
C ILE A 46 -21.80 -7.39 25.86
N TRP A 47 -22.14 -8.13 24.82
CA TRP A 47 -21.47 -8.04 23.52
C TRP A 47 -21.65 -6.67 22.84
N ALA A 48 -22.84 -6.07 22.94
CA ALA A 48 -23.08 -4.70 22.45
C ALA A 48 -22.19 -3.67 23.17
N ALA A 49 -22.05 -3.81 24.49
CA ALA A 49 -21.20 -2.92 25.28
C ALA A 49 -19.70 -3.09 24.96
N GLU A 50 -19.24 -4.32 24.79
CA GLU A 50 -17.85 -4.60 24.38
C GLU A 50 -17.58 -4.16 22.94
N HIS A 51 -18.54 -4.33 22.02
CA HIS A 51 -18.45 -3.85 20.66
C HIS A 51 -18.31 -2.31 20.63
N ASP A 52 -19.14 -1.59 21.39
CA ASP A 52 -19.02 -0.13 21.53
C ASP A 52 -17.64 0.28 22.05
N ALA A 53 -17.09 -0.47 23.00
CA ALA A 53 -15.76 -0.23 23.54
C ALA A 53 -14.67 -0.44 22.48
N ARG A 54 -14.77 -1.50 21.67
CA ARG A 54 -13.85 -1.78 20.56
C ARG A 54 -13.90 -0.68 19.49
N VAL A 55 -15.11 -0.22 19.15
CA VAL A 55 -15.30 0.91 18.22
C VAL A 55 -14.68 2.18 18.80
N ALA A 56 -14.88 2.46 20.09
CA ALA A 56 -14.30 3.62 20.74
C ALA A 56 -12.77 3.63 20.70
N LEU A 57 -12.13 2.50 21.00
CA LEU A 57 -10.68 2.35 20.88
C LEU A 57 -10.20 2.51 19.43
N THR A 58 -10.92 1.94 18.48
CA THR A 58 -10.59 2.05 17.04
C THR A 58 -10.67 3.49 16.55
N LEU A 59 -11.72 4.22 16.95
CA LEU A 59 -11.88 5.63 16.58
C LEU A 59 -10.84 6.53 17.26
N ALA A 60 -10.45 6.24 18.50
CA ALA A 60 -9.33 6.93 19.14
C ALA A 60 -8.01 6.71 18.38
N ALA A 61 -7.74 5.47 17.95
CA ALA A 61 -6.59 5.17 17.08
C ALA A 61 -6.63 5.98 15.79
N ALA A 62 -7.78 6.03 15.12
CA ALA A 62 -7.97 6.79 13.89
C ALA A 62 -7.76 8.29 14.10
N CYS A 63 -8.24 8.85 15.22
CA CYS A 63 -7.98 10.26 15.56
C CYS A 63 -6.48 10.55 15.72
N PHE A 64 -5.75 9.69 16.42
CA PHE A 64 -4.31 9.86 16.58
C PHE A 64 -3.53 9.60 15.28
N ALA A 65 -4.04 8.73 14.41
CA ALA A 65 -3.45 8.48 13.09
C ALA A 65 -3.70 9.63 12.09
N ALA A 66 -4.71 10.48 12.34
CA ALA A 66 -5.01 11.63 11.47
C ALA A 66 -3.88 12.68 11.44
N GLY A 67 -3.04 12.74 12.48
CA GLY A 67 -1.87 13.61 12.50
C GLY A 67 -1.10 13.59 13.81
N THR A 68 0.20 13.88 13.74
CA THR A 68 1.07 13.95 14.93
C THR A 68 0.70 15.09 15.87
N CYS A 69 0.07 16.13 15.35
CA CYS A 69 -0.40 17.27 16.13
C CYS A 69 -1.58 16.92 17.04
N ILE A 70 -2.34 15.86 16.75
CA ILE A 70 -3.44 15.42 17.62
C ILE A 70 -2.87 14.61 18.77
N THR A 71 -2.80 15.24 19.93
CA THR A 71 -2.25 14.65 21.16
C THR A 71 -3.32 14.22 22.16
N ARG A 72 -4.58 14.72 21.98
CA ARG A 72 -5.73 14.45 22.84
C ARG A 72 -6.95 14.09 22.00
N CYS A 73 -7.73 13.12 22.45
CA CYS A 73 -8.92 12.66 21.76
C CYS A 73 -10.07 12.44 22.74
N TYR A 74 -11.25 12.96 22.41
CA TYR A 74 -12.51 12.60 23.05
C TYR A 74 -13.28 11.66 22.14
N VAL A 75 -13.79 10.56 22.69
CA VAL A 75 -14.70 9.64 22.01
C VAL A 75 -16.01 9.61 22.74
N GLN A 76 -17.11 9.95 22.05
CA GLN A 76 -18.45 9.96 22.60
C GLN A 76 -19.30 8.88 21.96
N ILE A 77 -20.04 8.16 22.81
CA ILE A 77 -21.10 7.24 22.40
C ILE A 77 -22.42 7.96 22.57
N ALA A 78 -23.26 7.98 21.55
CA ALA A 78 -24.56 8.65 21.57
C ALA A 78 -25.68 7.64 21.32
N ALA A 79 -26.74 7.74 22.10
CA ALA A 79 -27.98 6.98 21.92
C ALA A 79 -29.08 7.88 21.36
N PRO A 80 -30.04 7.35 20.58
CA PRO A 80 -31.22 8.07 20.15
C PRO A 80 -32.03 8.56 21.36
N ASP A 81 -32.48 9.83 21.35
CA ASP A 81 -33.30 10.44 22.42
C ASP A 81 -34.66 10.90 21.87
N GLY A 82 -35.38 9.97 21.27
CA GLY A 82 -36.73 10.22 20.73
C GLY A 82 -36.73 11.33 19.68
N GLU A 83 -37.66 12.30 19.82
CA GLU A 83 -37.77 13.46 18.93
C GLU A 83 -36.69 14.54 19.17
N GLN A 84 -35.92 14.44 20.25
CA GLN A 84 -34.89 15.41 20.63
C GLN A 84 -33.52 15.20 19.99
N GLY A 85 -33.36 14.14 19.20
CA GLY A 85 -32.11 13.82 18.48
C GLY A 85 -31.28 12.76 19.19
N GLU A 86 -30.02 13.06 19.55
CA GLU A 86 -29.09 12.13 20.17
C GLU A 86 -28.64 12.61 21.55
N ARG A 87 -28.54 11.68 22.50
CA ARG A 87 -27.99 11.92 23.84
C ARG A 87 -26.69 11.19 24.00
N VAL A 88 -25.62 11.88 24.44
CA VAL A 88 -24.36 11.25 24.80
C VAL A 88 -24.53 10.37 26.03
N VAL A 89 -24.21 9.09 25.93
CA VAL A 89 -24.36 8.10 27.02
C VAL A 89 -23.02 7.76 27.67
N ALA A 90 -21.92 7.92 26.95
CA ALA A 90 -20.57 7.75 27.49
C ALA A 90 -19.59 8.69 26.77
N THR A 91 -18.56 9.09 27.49
CA THR A 91 -17.43 9.87 26.94
C THR A 91 -16.14 9.36 27.52
N TYR A 92 -15.16 9.18 26.66
CA TYR A 92 -13.80 8.77 27.00
C TYR A 92 -12.84 9.84 26.56
N PHE A 93 -11.81 10.07 27.36
CA PHE A 93 -10.74 11.02 27.07
C PHE A 93 -9.39 10.31 27.05
N PHE A 94 -8.66 10.47 25.97
CA PHE A 94 -7.35 9.88 25.79
C PHE A 94 -6.28 10.94 25.55
N GLU A 95 -5.19 10.83 26.24
CA GLU A 95 -3.92 11.40 25.80
C GLU A 95 -3.17 10.37 24.96
N ARG A 96 -2.53 10.82 23.88
CA ARG A 96 -1.85 9.90 22.93
C ARG A 96 -0.88 8.94 23.62
N ALA A 97 -0.05 9.43 24.55
CA ALA A 97 0.95 8.60 25.22
C ALA A 97 0.29 7.49 26.07
N ALA A 98 -0.75 7.84 26.86
CA ALA A 98 -1.49 6.88 27.67
C ALA A 98 -2.25 5.88 26.80
N TYR A 99 -2.88 6.33 25.73
CA TYR A 99 -3.55 5.44 24.76
C TYR A 99 -2.58 4.41 24.16
N LEU A 100 -1.38 4.83 23.75
CA LEU A 100 -0.38 3.94 23.19
C LEU A 100 0.15 2.91 24.21
N ALA A 101 0.26 3.30 25.48
CA ALA A 101 0.74 2.43 26.54
C ALA A 101 -0.30 1.38 26.98
N ASP A 102 -1.55 1.80 27.14
CA ASP A 102 -2.55 1.00 27.85
C ASP A 102 -3.57 0.34 26.88
N CYS A 103 -3.97 1.07 25.81
CA CYS A 103 -5.05 0.62 24.93
C CYS A 103 -4.54 -0.21 23.74
N VAL A 104 -3.39 0.15 23.16
CA VAL A 104 -2.83 -0.57 22.00
C VAL A 104 -2.49 -2.02 22.31
N PRO A 105 -1.92 -2.40 23.47
CA PRO A 105 -1.71 -3.82 23.80
C PRO A 105 -2.99 -4.63 23.78
N VAL A 106 -4.09 -4.10 24.35
CA VAL A 106 -5.40 -4.76 24.35
C VAL A 106 -5.95 -4.89 22.93
N ALA A 107 -5.85 -3.83 22.13
CA ALA A 107 -6.33 -3.84 20.75
C ALA A 107 -5.59 -4.85 19.85
N LYS A 108 -4.33 -5.18 20.14
CA LYS A 108 -3.58 -6.19 19.39
C LYS A 108 -4.05 -7.62 19.61
N ASP A 109 -4.65 -7.91 20.77
CA ASP A 109 -5.03 -9.27 21.17
C ASP A 109 -6.53 -9.54 20.97
N LEU A 110 -7.27 -8.62 20.31
CA LEU A 110 -8.74 -8.72 20.16
C LEU A 110 -9.24 -9.99 19.48
N GLU A 111 -8.45 -10.59 18.59
CA GLU A 111 -8.84 -11.84 17.91
C GLU A 111 -8.84 -13.05 18.84
N SER A 112 -8.04 -13.01 19.92
CA SER A 112 -7.91 -14.08 20.91
C SER A 112 -8.77 -13.89 22.15
N MET A 113 -9.40 -12.70 22.31
CA MET A 113 -10.15 -12.34 23.51
C MET A 113 -11.65 -12.65 23.39
N ASP A 114 -12.18 -13.30 24.43
CA ASP A 114 -13.60 -13.54 24.56
C ASP A 114 -14.37 -12.21 24.74
N MET A 115 -15.51 -12.07 24.06
CA MET A 115 -16.40 -10.92 24.19
C MET A 115 -17.00 -10.82 25.59
N ASP A 116 -17.24 -11.96 26.24
CA ASP A 116 -17.83 -12.04 27.60
C ASP A 116 -16.87 -11.49 28.67
N ASP A 117 -15.57 -11.53 28.41
CA ASP A 117 -14.57 -10.95 29.31
C ASP A 117 -14.49 -9.43 29.29
N MET A 118 -15.13 -8.78 28.31
CA MET A 118 -15.18 -7.33 28.12
C MET A 118 -13.81 -6.63 28.28
N PRO A 119 -12.75 -7.08 27.59
CA PRO A 119 -11.40 -6.53 27.81
C PRO A 119 -11.29 -5.06 27.43
N CYS A 120 -11.92 -4.61 26.35
CA CYS A 120 -11.89 -3.22 25.92
C CYS A 120 -12.69 -2.32 26.85
N LYS A 121 -13.87 -2.76 27.29
CA LYS A 121 -14.68 -2.01 28.23
C LYS A 121 -13.96 -1.79 29.55
N ARG A 122 -13.28 -2.83 30.09
CA ARG A 122 -12.46 -2.69 31.31
C ARG A 122 -11.35 -1.67 31.19
N VAL A 123 -10.67 -1.63 30.05
CA VAL A 123 -9.64 -0.62 29.80
C VAL A 123 -10.24 0.76 29.73
N LEU A 124 -11.41 0.92 29.10
CA LEU A 124 -12.09 2.22 28.96
C LEU A 124 -12.57 2.82 30.28
N GLU A 125 -12.84 2.03 31.31
CA GLU A 125 -13.23 2.51 32.63
C GLU A 125 -12.24 3.55 33.22
N ALA A 126 -10.95 3.38 32.92
CA ALA A 126 -9.91 4.30 33.34
C ALA A 126 -9.89 5.64 32.57
N TYR A 127 -10.61 5.70 31.45
CA TYR A 127 -10.63 6.84 30.53
C TYR A 127 -12.00 7.56 30.52
N GLU A 128 -12.94 7.13 31.35
CA GLU A 128 -14.23 7.82 31.50
C GLU A 128 -14.04 9.29 31.87
N SER A 129 -14.71 10.17 31.16
CA SER A 129 -14.57 11.60 31.32
C SER A 129 -15.90 12.34 31.13
N THR A 130 -15.97 13.51 31.73
CA THR A 130 -17.00 14.50 31.42
C THR A 130 -16.43 15.49 30.41
N ALA A 131 -16.61 15.21 29.13
CA ALA A 131 -16.09 16.06 28.07
C ALA A 131 -16.97 17.29 27.85
N PRO A 132 -16.43 18.34 27.23
CA PRO A 132 -17.22 19.38 26.65
C PRO A 132 -18.15 18.76 25.58
N GLU A 133 -19.39 19.23 25.51
CA GLU A 133 -20.36 18.74 24.51
C GLU A 133 -19.87 18.93 23.08
N THR A 134 -18.99 19.89 22.87
CA THR A 134 -18.35 20.21 21.59
C THR A 134 -16.98 20.84 21.81
N ILE A 135 -16.12 20.74 20.81
CA ILE A 135 -14.90 21.54 20.69
C ILE A 135 -15.10 22.54 19.56
N GLU A 136 -14.63 23.77 19.76
CA GLU A 136 -14.62 24.76 18.68
C GLU A 136 -13.58 24.36 17.66
N PRO A 137 -13.95 24.17 16.39
CA PRO A 137 -12.98 23.92 15.33
C PRO A 137 -12.07 25.15 15.22
N ALA A 138 -10.78 24.98 15.42
CA ALA A 138 -9.85 25.99 14.97
C ALA A 138 -9.73 25.83 13.45
N GLU A 139 -9.98 26.92 12.72
CA GLU A 139 -9.55 26.96 11.33
C GLU A 139 -8.03 26.85 11.33
N VAL A 140 -7.55 25.68 10.96
CA VAL A 140 -6.17 25.53 10.57
C VAL A 140 -6.12 26.15 9.21
N HIS A 141 -5.60 27.37 9.14
CA HIS A 141 -5.05 27.82 7.87
C HIS A 141 -3.91 26.87 7.55
N ALA A 142 -4.24 25.81 6.82
CA ALA A 142 -3.24 24.99 6.19
C ALA A 142 -2.30 26.00 5.50
N ARG A 143 -1.03 25.99 5.87
CA ARG A 143 -0.06 26.75 5.10
C ARG A 143 -0.26 26.29 3.67
N PRO A 144 -0.37 27.19 2.70
CA PRO A 144 -0.45 26.79 1.31
C PRO A 144 0.67 25.80 1.08
N ARG A 145 0.35 24.68 0.50
CA ARG A 145 1.32 23.65 0.15
C ARG A 145 2.33 24.30 -0.78
N ASP A 146 3.58 24.38 -0.35
CA ASP A 146 4.67 24.89 -1.17
C ASP A 146 5.31 23.73 -1.92
N ASP A 147 4.60 23.27 -2.94
CA ASP A 147 5.00 22.13 -3.76
C ASP A 147 6.16 22.49 -4.69
N HIS A 148 6.39 23.79 -4.94
CA HIS A 148 7.54 24.28 -5.71
C HIS A 148 8.77 24.58 -4.85
N ARG A 149 8.70 24.31 -3.55
CA ARG A 149 9.82 24.50 -2.64
C ARG A 149 11.02 23.67 -3.10
N THR A 150 12.15 24.33 -3.33
CA THR A 150 13.41 23.66 -3.65
C THR A 150 13.83 22.74 -2.51
N LEU A 151 14.15 21.50 -2.85
CA LEU A 151 14.63 20.54 -1.86
C LEU A 151 16.07 20.84 -1.42
N PRO A 152 16.41 20.55 -0.16
CA PRO A 152 17.81 20.58 0.29
C PRO A 152 18.69 19.65 -0.55
N PRO A 153 19.98 19.97 -0.77
CA PRO A 153 20.87 19.19 -1.63
C PRO A 153 20.88 17.69 -1.32
N ALA A 154 20.89 17.31 -0.02
CA ALA A 154 20.90 15.92 0.40
C ALA A 154 19.65 15.15 -0.08
N LEU A 155 18.46 15.78 -0.02
CA LEU A 155 17.22 15.17 -0.54
C LEU A 155 17.20 15.16 -2.07
N ARG A 156 17.66 16.23 -2.71
CA ARG A 156 17.74 16.29 -4.18
C ARG A 156 18.57 15.16 -4.76
N ASP A 157 19.74 14.91 -4.18
CA ASP A 157 20.65 13.87 -4.65
C ASP A 157 20.15 12.46 -4.30
N LEU A 158 19.51 12.31 -3.14
CA LEU A 158 18.98 11.03 -2.69
C LEU A 158 17.76 10.61 -3.49
N LEU A 159 16.85 11.54 -3.82
CA LEU A 159 15.54 11.25 -4.40
C LEU A 159 15.42 11.61 -5.88
N LEU A 160 16.48 12.12 -6.49
CA LEU A 160 16.53 12.58 -7.88
C LEU A 160 15.41 13.57 -8.22
N ALA A 161 15.10 14.49 -7.28
CA ALA A 161 14.05 15.48 -7.38
C ALA A 161 14.61 16.87 -7.07
N ASP A 162 14.13 17.91 -7.72
CA ASP A 162 14.55 19.31 -7.48
C ASP A 162 13.60 20.04 -6.52
N THR A 163 12.33 19.70 -6.54
CA THR A 163 11.27 20.37 -5.79
C THR A 163 10.42 19.39 -4.97
N ALA A 164 9.64 19.89 -4.03
CA ALA A 164 8.84 19.07 -3.13
C ALA A 164 7.65 18.41 -3.84
N ASP A 165 7.09 19.05 -4.86
CA ASP A 165 5.97 18.52 -5.65
C ASP A 165 6.37 17.28 -6.48
N GLU A 166 7.63 17.19 -6.91
CA GLU A 166 8.13 16.01 -7.61
C GLU A 166 8.15 14.74 -6.74
N LEU A 167 8.09 14.86 -5.41
CA LEU A 167 7.98 13.74 -4.46
C LEU A 167 6.56 13.18 -4.36
N GLU A 168 5.59 13.94 -4.86
CA GLU A 168 4.21 13.53 -4.86
C GLU A 168 3.86 12.85 -6.17
N VAL A 169 3.18 11.73 -6.05
CA VAL A 169 2.89 10.84 -7.17
C VAL A 169 1.39 10.69 -7.42
N MET A 170 0.56 11.33 -6.59
CA MET A 170 -0.89 11.38 -6.79
C MET A 170 -1.26 12.70 -7.48
N GLU A 171 -2.07 12.61 -8.52
CA GLU A 171 -2.70 13.78 -9.13
C GLU A 171 -3.87 14.27 -8.28
N GLU A 172 -4.23 15.52 -8.45
CA GLU A 172 -5.39 16.10 -7.79
C GLU A 172 -6.68 15.49 -8.37
N ASP A 173 -7.72 15.35 -7.55
CA ASP A 173 -9.01 14.76 -7.94
C ASP A 173 -9.68 15.46 -9.14
N ASP A 174 -9.30 16.72 -9.43
CA ASP A 174 -9.85 17.55 -10.49
C ASP A 174 -9.04 17.52 -11.80
N ASP A 175 -8.13 16.57 -12.01
CA ASP A 175 -7.35 16.49 -13.24
C ASP A 175 -8.25 16.19 -14.46
N PRO A 176 -8.34 17.10 -15.45
CA PRO A 176 -9.21 16.92 -16.62
C PRO A 176 -8.77 15.76 -17.52
N TYR A 177 -7.51 15.33 -17.47
CA TYR A 177 -7.02 14.20 -18.23
C TYR A 177 -7.41 12.87 -17.60
N VAL A 178 -7.39 12.79 -16.27
CA VAL A 178 -7.92 11.63 -15.53
C VAL A 178 -9.43 11.51 -15.79
N ALA A 179 -10.17 12.61 -15.74
CA ALA A 179 -11.60 12.62 -16.09
C ALA A 179 -11.84 12.08 -17.52
N ARG A 180 -11.00 12.48 -18.48
CA ARG A 180 -11.08 11.99 -19.87
C ARG A 180 -10.79 10.49 -19.99
N VAL A 181 -9.86 9.94 -19.21
CA VAL A 181 -9.64 8.48 -19.15
C VAL A 181 -10.89 7.77 -18.67
N VAL A 182 -11.57 8.29 -17.65
CA VAL A 182 -12.83 7.73 -17.15
C VAL A 182 -13.91 7.76 -18.22
N GLU A 183 -14.08 8.87 -18.93
CA GLU A 183 -15.03 9.00 -20.04
C GLU A 183 -14.76 8.00 -21.17
N LEU A 184 -13.49 7.82 -21.55
CA LEU A 184 -13.09 6.86 -22.57
C LEU A 184 -13.32 5.41 -22.13
N ARG A 185 -13.15 5.09 -20.86
CA ARG A 185 -13.50 3.77 -20.28
C ARG A 185 -15.00 3.50 -20.37
N GLU A 186 -15.84 4.48 -20.10
CA GLU A 186 -17.28 4.34 -20.28
C GLU A 186 -17.65 4.18 -21.77
N GLN A 187 -17.01 4.96 -22.66
CA GLN A 187 -17.19 4.81 -24.11
C GLN A 187 -16.80 3.40 -24.59
N ALA A 188 -15.71 2.82 -24.05
CA ALA A 188 -15.22 1.50 -24.46
C ALA A 188 -16.26 0.38 -24.26
N LYS A 189 -17.23 0.56 -23.35
CA LYS A 189 -18.33 -0.39 -23.13
C LYS A 189 -19.30 -0.46 -24.31
N VAL A 190 -19.37 0.59 -25.14
CA VAL A 190 -20.32 0.71 -26.27
C VAL A 190 -19.58 0.79 -27.61
N ASP A 191 -18.51 1.54 -27.67
CA ASP A 191 -17.67 1.75 -28.87
C ASP A 191 -16.19 1.57 -28.51
N ARG A 192 -15.75 0.33 -28.59
CA ARG A 192 -14.40 -0.05 -28.19
C ARG A 192 -13.32 0.51 -29.12
N THR A 193 -13.60 0.55 -30.42
CA THR A 193 -12.64 1.09 -31.41
C THR A 193 -12.49 2.59 -31.29
N GLY A 194 -13.59 3.32 -31.13
CA GLY A 194 -13.55 4.76 -30.92
C GLY A 194 -12.87 5.14 -29.61
N ALA A 195 -13.05 4.34 -28.55
CA ALA A 195 -12.34 4.54 -27.29
C ALA A 195 -10.83 4.31 -27.44
N PHE A 196 -10.42 3.24 -28.14
CA PHE A 196 -9.00 2.97 -28.43
C PHE A 196 -8.32 4.15 -29.17
N GLU A 197 -8.97 4.68 -30.22
CA GLU A 197 -8.49 5.88 -30.90
C GLU A 197 -8.43 7.11 -29.97
N GLY A 198 -9.37 7.20 -29.03
CA GLY A 198 -9.40 8.21 -27.98
C GLY A 198 -8.22 8.11 -27.04
N PHE A 199 -7.90 6.92 -26.53
CA PHE A 199 -6.74 6.65 -25.70
C PHE A 199 -5.43 6.92 -26.43
N SER A 200 -5.30 6.48 -27.69
CA SER A 200 -4.10 6.74 -28.49
C SER A 200 -3.81 8.24 -28.64
N ARG A 201 -4.85 9.03 -28.96
CA ARG A 201 -4.71 10.49 -29.04
C ARG A 201 -4.37 11.15 -27.71
N LEU A 202 -4.91 10.62 -26.61
CA LEU A 202 -4.60 11.11 -25.28
C LEU A 202 -3.14 10.83 -24.90
N VAL A 203 -2.62 9.65 -25.20
CA VAL A 203 -1.21 9.30 -25.01
C VAL A 203 -0.31 10.26 -25.80
N GLU A 204 -0.56 10.43 -27.12
CA GLU A 204 0.21 11.35 -27.97
C GLU A 204 0.22 12.79 -27.41
N GLU A 205 -0.93 13.28 -26.93
CA GLU A 205 -1.06 14.62 -26.35
C GLU A 205 -0.23 14.77 -25.07
N LEU A 206 -0.30 13.77 -24.16
CA LEU A 206 0.39 13.83 -22.88
C LEU A 206 1.89 13.60 -23.02
N GLU A 207 2.33 12.74 -23.94
CA GLU A 207 3.75 12.58 -24.28
C GLU A 207 4.35 13.86 -24.84
N ALA A 208 3.62 14.54 -25.73
CA ALA A 208 4.08 15.82 -26.23
C ALA A 208 4.24 16.87 -25.10
N LYS A 209 3.38 16.84 -24.10
CA LYS A 209 3.51 17.71 -22.91
C LYS A 209 4.70 17.32 -22.04
N CYS A 210 4.92 16.03 -21.80
CA CYS A 210 6.11 15.56 -21.09
C CYS A 210 7.39 15.99 -21.80
N ALA A 211 7.47 15.82 -23.11
CA ALA A 211 8.62 16.25 -23.90
C ALA A 211 8.88 17.77 -23.81
N VAL A 212 7.82 18.58 -23.77
CA VAL A 212 7.96 20.04 -23.56
C VAL A 212 8.46 20.33 -22.15
N ALA A 213 7.95 19.64 -21.12
CA ALA A 213 8.40 19.82 -19.75
C ALA A 213 9.88 19.43 -19.59
N GLU A 214 10.31 18.33 -20.19
CA GLU A 214 11.71 17.91 -20.23
C GLU A 214 12.62 18.93 -20.93
N LEU A 215 12.15 19.50 -22.06
CA LEU A 215 12.89 20.53 -22.79
C LEU A 215 13.06 21.84 -22.00
N LEU A 216 12.08 22.18 -21.18
CA LEU A 216 12.09 23.40 -20.35
C LEU A 216 12.83 23.21 -19.02
N ALA A 217 13.12 21.99 -18.62
CA ALA A 217 13.81 21.71 -17.39
C ALA A 217 15.27 22.15 -17.40
N THR A 218 15.79 22.49 -16.23
CA THR A 218 17.20 22.87 -16.07
C THR A 218 18.04 21.63 -15.76
N GLY A 219 18.75 21.13 -16.76
CA GLY A 219 19.60 19.94 -16.65
C GLY A 219 18.95 18.69 -17.22
N PRO A 220 19.61 17.53 -17.11
CA PRO A 220 19.06 16.27 -17.61
C PRO A 220 17.92 15.80 -16.74
N VAL A 221 16.78 15.52 -17.36
CA VAL A 221 15.58 15.02 -16.70
C VAL A 221 15.00 13.84 -17.48
N GLN A 222 14.23 13.00 -16.81
CA GLN A 222 13.48 11.89 -17.39
C GLN A 222 12.09 11.81 -16.75
N THR A 223 11.07 11.68 -17.57
CA THR A 223 9.70 11.52 -17.08
C THR A 223 9.44 10.06 -16.70
N GLN A 224 8.93 9.84 -15.49
CA GLN A 224 8.59 8.50 -14.97
C GLN A 224 7.25 8.55 -14.22
N PHE A 225 6.45 7.53 -14.41
CA PHE A 225 5.29 7.26 -13.57
C PHE A 225 5.68 6.42 -12.36
N CYS A 226 5.06 6.70 -11.23
CA CYS A 226 5.21 5.93 -9.99
C CYS A 226 3.83 5.66 -9.40
N ASP A 227 3.49 4.41 -9.10
CA ASP A 227 2.18 4.04 -8.55
C ASP A 227 1.88 4.68 -7.19
N ASN A 228 2.91 4.97 -6.42
CA ASN A 228 2.82 5.57 -5.11
C ASN A 228 4.17 6.15 -4.66
N GLN A 229 4.14 6.83 -3.53
CA GLN A 229 5.33 7.48 -2.96
C GLN A 229 6.47 6.51 -2.65
N LEU A 230 6.17 5.26 -2.24
CA LEU A 230 7.22 4.28 -1.93
C LEU A 230 7.96 3.84 -3.20
N VAL A 231 7.21 3.60 -4.27
CA VAL A 231 7.77 3.28 -5.59
C VAL A 231 8.65 4.44 -6.07
N ARG A 232 8.22 5.70 -5.85
CA ARG A 232 9.04 6.89 -6.12
C ARG A 232 10.35 6.91 -5.31
N MET A 233 10.29 6.56 -4.01
CA MET A 233 11.46 6.56 -3.13
C MET A 233 12.51 5.51 -3.48
N VAL A 234 12.12 4.39 -4.11
CA VAL A 234 13.04 3.33 -4.53
C VAL A 234 13.54 3.49 -5.97
N LEU A 235 12.90 4.35 -6.78
CA LEU A 235 13.31 4.58 -8.17
C LEU A 235 14.82 4.90 -8.31
N PRO A 236 15.45 5.70 -7.42
CA PRO A 236 16.89 5.97 -7.50
C PRO A 236 17.80 4.73 -7.38
N VAL A 237 17.29 3.60 -6.87
CA VAL A 237 18.05 2.34 -6.84
C VAL A 237 18.30 1.79 -8.25
N LEU A 238 17.41 2.10 -9.20
CA LEU A 238 17.55 1.73 -10.61
C LEU A 238 18.47 2.65 -11.40
N GLU A 239 18.66 3.89 -10.93
CA GLU A 239 19.37 4.91 -11.68
C GLU A 239 20.87 4.90 -11.33
N GLU A 240 21.71 4.68 -12.34
CA GLU A 240 23.16 4.76 -12.22
C GLU A 240 23.63 6.23 -12.22
N ASP A 241 23.01 7.07 -13.04
CA ASP A 241 23.34 8.49 -13.16
C ASP A 241 22.47 9.37 -12.24
N ARG A 242 23.04 9.79 -11.12
CA ARG A 242 22.40 10.68 -10.15
C ARG A 242 22.26 12.14 -10.61
N SER A 243 22.77 12.50 -11.77
CA SER A 243 22.58 13.83 -12.35
C SER A 243 21.22 13.96 -13.07
N VAL A 244 20.61 12.87 -13.49
CA VAL A 244 19.30 12.85 -14.14
C VAL A 244 18.19 12.98 -13.09
N ARG A 245 17.37 14.02 -13.17
CA ARG A 245 16.20 14.21 -12.31
C ARG A 245 14.98 13.50 -12.87
N ILE A 246 14.09 13.09 -11.98
CA ILE A 246 12.89 12.36 -12.36
C ILE A 246 11.69 13.28 -12.23
N LEU A 247 11.10 13.64 -13.37
CA LEU A 247 9.82 14.34 -13.42
C LEU A 247 8.66 13.34 -13.30
N ARG A 248 7.59 13.77 -12.65
CA ARG A 248 6.37 12.97 -12.55
C ARG A 248 5.65 12.91 -13.90
N ALA A 249 5.39 11.70 -14.40
CA ALA A 249 4.49 11.50 -15.52
C ALA A 249 3.04 11.69 -15.05
N PRO A 250 2.14 12.30 -15.87
CA PRO A 250 0.73 12.37 -15.59
C PRO A 250 0.11 10.97 -15.40
N ASP A 251 -0.73 10.79 -14.38
CA ASP A 251 -1.42 9.52 -14.14
C ASP A 251 -2.26 9.09 -15.35
N ALA A 252 -2.91 10.05 -16.00
CA ALA A 252 -3.69 9.83 -17.21
C ALA A 252 -2.87 9.23 -18.36
N LEU A 253 -1.58 9.56 -18.48
CA LEU A 253 -0.69 8.97 -19.49
C LEU A 253 -0.51 7.47 -19.24
N TYR A 254 -0.19 7.10 -18.00
CA TYR A 254 -0.02 5.69 -17.61
C TYR A 254 -1.32 4.90 -17.80
N PHE A 255 -2.45 5.43 -17.34
CA PHE A 255 -3.74 4.76 -17.46
C PHE A 255 -4.20 4.61 -18.90
N ALA A 256 -4.02 5.65 -19.74
CA ALA A 256 -4.36 5.56 -21.15
C ALA A 256 -3.49 4.52 -21.89
N GLN A 257 -2.19 4.49 -21.63
CA GLN A 257 -1.27 3.51 -22.18
C GLN A 257 -1.64 2.08 -21.73
N HIS A 258 -2.04 1.91 -20.47
CA HIS A 258 -2.52 0.63 -19.96
C HIS A 258 -3.78 0.14 -20.69
N GLU A 259 -4.73 1.04 -21.00
CA GLU A 259 -5.93 0.68 -21.78
C GLU A 259 -5.59 0.24 -23.22
N ILE A 260 -4.58 0.87 -23.85
CA ILE A 260 -4.06 0.45 -25.16
C ILE A 260 -3.49 -0.97 -25.08
N CYS A 261 -2.69 -1.28 -24.06
CA CYS A 261 -2.16 -2.62 -23.83
C CYS A 261 -3.29 -3.64 -23.64
N SER A 262 -4.31 -3.29 -22.84
CA SER A 262 -5.47 -4.15 -22.58
C SER A 262 -6.27 -4.42 -23.84
N PHE A 263 -6.42 -3.44 -24.72
CA PHE A 263 -7.13 -3.57 -25.98
C PHE A 263 -6.53 -4.66 -26.89
N TYR A 264 -5.20 -4.69 -27.02
CA TYR A 264 -4.52 -5.74 -27.81
C TYR A 264 -4.53 -7.09 -27.09
N ALA A 265 -4.34 -7.10 -25.78
CA ALA A 265 -4.34 -8.34 -25.00
C ALA A 265 -5.67 -9.09 -25.06
N GLU A 266 -6.81 -8.37 -25.06
CA GLU A 266 -8.13 -8.96 -25.19
C GLU A 266 -8.45 -9.51 -26.60
N GLN A 267 -7.75 -9.03 -27.61
CA GLN A 267 -7.81 -9.58 -28.96
C GLN A 267 -6.82 -10.74 -29.15
N GLU A 268 -6.09 -11.11 -28.11
CA GLU A 268 -4.99 -12.09 -28.15
C GLU A 268 -3.87 -11.72 -29.17
N ASP A 269 -3.78 -10.43 -29.55
CA ASP A 269 -2.74 -9.92 -30.45
C ASP A 269 -1.51 -9.49 -29.67
N PHE A 270 -0.84 -10.49 -29.09
CA PHE A 270 0.30 -10.27 -28.19
C PHE A 270 1.53 -9.69 -28.92
N GLU A 271 1.66 -9.92 -30.20
CA GLU A 271 2.73 -9.33 -31.02
C GLU A 271 2.58 -7.81 -31.14
N ARG A 272 1.36 -7.31 -31.31
CA ARG A 272 1.07 -5.87 -31.29
C ARG A 272 1.00 -5.29 -29.89
N ALA A 273 0.60 -6.09 -28.90
CA ALA A 273 0.60 -5.66 -27.50
C ALA A 273 2.03 -5.42 -26.98
N LEU A 274 3.03 -6.21 -27.39
CA LEU A 274 4.36 -6.18 -26.80
C LEU A 274 5.06 -4.81 -26.90
N PRO A 275 5.07 -4.08 -28.04
CA PRO A 275 5.63 -2.73 -28.10
C PRO A 275 4.95 -1.77 -27.10
N GLU A 276 3.63 -1.84 -26.98
CA GLU A 276 2.86 -0.98 -26.09
C GLU A 276 3.12 -1.30 -24.61
N VAL A 277 3.25 -2.58 -24.27
CA VAL A 277 3.60 -3.02 -22.92
C VAL A 277 5.05 -2.66 -22.56
N ARG A 278 5.97 -2.69 -23.52
CA ARG A 278 7.33 -2.18 -23.31
C ARG A 278 7.34 -0.69 -23.06
N HIS A 279 6.55 0.07 -23.83
CA HIS A 279 6.40 1.49 -23.61
C HIS A 279 5.84 1.80 -22.21
N LEU A 280 4.79 1.06 -21.77
CA LEU A 280 4.25 1.15 -20.41
C LEU A 280 5.32 0.84 -19.35
N TYR A 281 6.14 -0.17 -19.57
CA TYR A 281 7.25 -0.53 -18.69
C TYR A 281 8.32 0.57 -18.62
N ASP A 282 8.72 1.13 -19.77
CA ASP A 282 9.72 2.21 -19.83
C ASP A 282 9.22 3.49 -19.13
N LEU A 283 7.91 3.77 -19.24
CA LEU A 283 7.26 4.89 -18.55
C LEU A 283 7.20 4.69 -17.02
N ALA A 284 7.16 3.44 -16.54
CA ALA A 284 6.95 3.11 -15.14
C ALA A 284 7.89 2.00 -14.65
N ARG A 285 9.20 2.20 -14.79
CA ARG A 285 10.23 1.17 -14.49
C ARG A 285 10.29 0.73 -13.03
N SER A 286 9.80 1.54 -12.10
CA SER A 286 9.73 1.16 -10.68
C SER A 286 8.38 0.54 -10.29
N SER A 287 7.39 0.54 -11.19
CA SER A 287 6.07 -0.07 -10.95
C SER A 287 6.11 -1.58 -11.09
N MET A 288 5.65 -2.30 -10.06
CA MET A 288 5.50 -3.76 -10.14
C MET A 288 4.43 -4.17 -11.15
N GLN A 289 3.37 -3.36 -11.33
CA GLN A 289 2.32 -3.64 -12.31
C GLN A 289 2.88 -3.64 -13.75
N SER A 290 3.78 -2.71 -14.07
CA SER A 290 4.44 -2.66 -15.38
C SER A 290 5.35 -3.88 -15.61
N HIS A 291 6.06 -4.33 -14.58
CA HIS A 291 6.82 -5.58 -14.66
C HIS A 291 5.91 -6.78 -14.92
N PHE A 292 4.79 -6.88 -14.21
CA PHE A 292 3.84 -7.98 -14.36
C PHE A 292 3.21 -7.99 -15.76
N ALA A 293 2.82 -6.81 -16.27
CA ALA A 293 2.28 -6.68 -17.60
C ALA A 293 3.27 -7.15 -18.67
N LEU A 294 4.54 -6.70 -18.57
CA LEU A 294 5.59 -7.09 -19.51
C LEU A 294 5.92 -8.59 -19.41
N ILE A 295 6.08 -9.14 -18.21
CA ILE A 295 6.30 -10.57 -17.99
C ILE A 295 5.16 -11.40 -18.59
N ASN A 296 3.90 -11.00 -18.40
CA ASN A 296 2.75 -11.71 -18.93
C ASN A 296 2.71 -11.65 -20.48
N GLY A 297 2.97 -10.48 -21.07
CA GLY A 297 3.07 -10.34 -22.52
C GLY A 297 4.19 -11.23 -23.12
N LEU A 298 5.37 -11.20 -22.50
CA LEU A 298 6.51 -12.04 -22.91
C LEU A 298 6.22 -13.54 -22.78
N ALA A 299 5.50 -13.94 -21.72
CA ALA A 299 5.14 -15.34 -21.50
C ALA A 299 4.18 -15.88 -22.58
N ARG A 300 3.25 -15.06 -23.08
CA ARG A 300 2.36 -15.42 -24.19
C ARG A 300 3.10 -15.64 -25.50
N LEU A 301 4.28 -15.02 -25.63
CA LEU A 301 5.16 -15.14 -26.81
C LEU A 301 6.34 -16.08 -26.57
N GLU A 302 6.35 -16.80 -25.44
CA GLU A 302 7.40 -17.77 -25.06
C GLU A 302 8.83 -17.17 -25.04
N ARG A 303 8.92 -15.85 -24.71
CA ARG A 303 10.20 -15.11 -24.66
C ARG A 303 10.82 -15.21 -23.26
N PHE A 304 11.19 -16.42 -22.86
CA PHE A 304 11.59 -16.73 -21.49
C PHE A 304 12.87 -16.03 -21.03
N ASP A 305 13.86 -15.88 -21.91
CA ASP A 305 15.10 -15.16 -21.59
C ASP A 305 14.81 -13.72 -21.17
N GLU A 306 13.87 -13.06 -21.83
CA GLU A 306 13.49 -11.69 -21.49
C GLU A 306 12.66 -11.61 -20.21
N ILE A 307 11.86 -12.64 -19.91
CA ILE A 307 11.19 -12.75 -18.60
C ILE A 307 12.23 -12.79 -17.47
N ILE A 308 13.32 -13.56 -17.65
CA ILE A 308 14.41 -13.62 -16.68
C ILE A 308 14.99 -12.23 -16.43
N GLU A 309 15.26 -11.47 -17.47
CA GLU A 309 15.80 -10.10 -17.36
C GLU A 309 14.84 -9.18 -16.60
N VAL A 310 13.56 -9.13 -17.00
CA VAL A 310 12.54 -8.26 -16.39
C VAL A 310 12.26 -8.66 -14.94
N ALA A 311 12.15 -9.97 -14.65
CA ALA A 311 11.90 -10.42 -13.28
C ALA A 311 13.10 -10.14 -12.36
N ARG A 312 14.33 -10.34 -12.83
CA ARG A 312 15.56 -9.97 -12.09
C ARG A 312 15.62 -8.48 -11.80
N HIS A 313 15.25 -7.65 -12.79
CA HIS A 313 15.17 -6.19 -12.60
C HIS A 313 14.12 -5.82 -11.52
N GLY A 314 12.92 -6.40 -11.58
CA GLY A 314 11.89 -6.21 -10.57
C GLY A 314 12.33 -6.62 -9.16
N LEU A 315 13.02 -7.76 -9.01
CA LEU A 315 13.55 -8.22 -7.73
C LEU A 315 14.57 -7.26 -7.09
N ARG A 316 15.26 -6.42 -7.86
CA ARG A 316 16.18 -5.40 -7.33
C ARG A 316 15.48 -4.29 -6.57
N ILE A 317 14.19 -4.06 -6.84
CA ILE A 317 13.41 -2.96 -6.23
C ILE A 317 12.19 -3.44 -5.46
N ALA A 318 11.84 -4.72 -5.56
CA ALA A 318 10.68 -5.27 -4.89
C ALA A 318 10.85 -5.21 -3.37
N SER A 319 9.87 -4.62 -2.69
CA SER A 319 9.80 -4.51 -1.23
C SER A 319 8.50 -5.06 -0.66
N ASP A 320 7.54 -5.40 -1.53
CA ASP A 320 6.27 -6.02 -1.16
C ASP A 320 6.35 -7.54 -1.30
N ARG A 321 5.80 -8.25 -0.31
CA ARG A 321 5.90 -9.71 -0.22
C ARG A 321 5.18 -10.45 -1.35
N SER A 322 4.02 -9.93 -1.77
CA SER A 322 3.24 -10.51 -2.85
C SER A 322 3.94 -10.32 -4.21
N ALA A 323 4.47 -9.11 -4.45
CA ALA A 323 5.25 -8.81 -5.64
C ALA A 323 6.51 -9.69 -5.74
N ILE A 324 7.26 -9.85 -4.64
CA ILE A 324 8.43 -10.73 -4.56
C ILE A 324 8.01 -12.17 -4.90
N GLY A 325 6.91 -12.65 -4.33
CA GLY A 325 6.37 -13.97 -4.59
C GLY A 325 6.05 -14.21 -6.06
N TYR A 326 5.34 -13.26 -6.68
CA TYR A 326 5.00 -13.34 -8.10
C TYR A 326 6.24 -13.32 -8.99
N LEU A 327 7.21 -12.45 -8.73
CA LEU A 327 8.45 -12.38 -9.50
C LEU A 327 9.26 -13.68 -9.42
N PHE A 328 9.42 -14.26 -8.22
CA PHE A 328 10.07 -15.57 -8.08
C PHE A 328 9.31 -16.67 -8.79
N TYR A 329 8.00 -16.68 -8.72
CA TYR A 329 7.15 -17.65 -9.42
C TYR A 329 7.37 -17.58 -10.95
N ARG A 330 7.33 -16.38 -11.53
CA ARG A 330 7.54 -16.19 -12.97
C ARG A 330 8.97 -16.44 -13.40
N LEU A 331 9.94 -16.08 -12.57
CA LEU A 331 11.35 -16.36 -12.79
C LEU A 331 11.64 -17.86 -12.77
N ALA A 332 11.02 -18.60 -11.84
CA ALA A 332 11.12 -20.05 -11.78
C ALA A 332 10.61 -20.70 -13.06
N PHE A 333 9.42 -20.31 -13.50
CA PHE A 333 8.82 -20.79 -14.74
C PHE A 333 9.71 -20.49 -15.97
N ALA A 334 10.28 -19.29 -16.05
CA ALA A 334 11.18 -18.92 -17.15
C ALA A 334 12.48 -19.73 -17.12
N TYR A 335 13.11 -19.92 -15.95
CA TYR A 335 14.29 -20.76 -15.82
C TYR A 335 14.02 -22.22 -16.20
N TRP A 336 12.85 -22.76 -15.82
CA TRP A 336 12.43 -24.12 -16.21
C TRP A 336 12.41 -24.26 -17.73
N ASN A 337 11.76 -23.31 -18.44
CA ASN A 337 11.68 -23.33 -19.90
C ASN A 337 13.02 -23.05 -20.60
N CYS A 338 13.99 -22.48 -19.90
CA CYS A 338 15.38 -22.30 -20.38
C CYS A 338 16.32 -23.41 -19.93
N ASP A 339 15.81 -24.57 -19.48
CA ASP A 339 16.57 -25.74 -19.02
C ASP A 339 17.54 -25.44 -17.84
N GLN A 340 17.25 -24.39 -17.05
CA GLN A 340 18.01 -24.02 -15.86
C GLN A 340 17.32 -24.55 -14.60
N LEU A 341 17.20 -25.89 -14.53
CA LEU A 341 16.29 -26.58 -13.59
C LEU A 341 16.61 -26.33 -12.11
N ASP A 342 17.90 -26.26 -11.74
CA ASP A 342 18.32 -25.98 -10.35
C ASP A 342 17.90 -24.56 -9.90
N LEU A 343 18.04 -23.57 -10.80
CA LEU A 343 17.59 -22.20 -10.53
C LEU A 343 16.07 -22.10 -10.47
N ALA A 344 15.37 -22.81 -11.35
CA ALA A 344 13.92 -22.89 -11.33
C ALA A 344 13.41 -23.45 -10.00
N LEU A 345 13.98 -24.57 -9.54
CA LEU A 345 13.62 -25.21 -8.28
C LEU A 345 13.91 -24.30 -7.07
N ALA A 346 15.06 -23.61 -7.08
CA ALA A 346 15.41 -22.65 -6.04
C ALA A 346 14.42 -21.46 -6.01
N CYS A 347 14.05 -20.91 -7.16
CA CYS A 347 13.08 -19.81 -7.25
C CYS A 347 11.69 -20.23 -6.76
N TYR A 348 11.16 -21.40 -7.17
CA TYR A 348 9.90 -21.93 -6.65
C TYR A 348 9.92 -22.09 -5.13
N ARG A 349 11.05 -22.55 -4.57
CA ARG A 349 11.21 -22.72 -3.11
C ARG A 349 11.12 -21.39 -2.34
N LEU A 350 11.51 -20.29 -2.97
CA LEU A 350 11.51 -18.95 -2.38
C LEU A 350 10.16 -18.23 -2.50
N VAL A 351 9.19 -18.77 -3.24
CA VAL A 351 7.84 -18.20 -3.30
C VAL A 351 7.16 -18.34 -1.93
N PRO A 352 6.67 -17.25 -1.30
CA PRO A 352 6.00 -17.30 -0.01
C PRO A 352 4.67 -18.07 -0.12
N ARG A 353 4.46 -19.06 0.75
CA ARG A 353 3.30 -19.96 0.70
C ARG A 353 1.95 -19.30 0.95
N GLY A 354 1.94 -18.20 1.68
CA GLY A 354 0.71 -17.45 2.04
C GLY A 354 0.25 -16.45 0.99
N GLU A 355 0.98 -16.31 -0.11
CA GLU A 355 0.65 -15.38 -1.19
C GLU A 355 -0.10 -16.10 -2.33
N GLU A 356 -0.76 -15.32 -3.20
CA GLU A 356 -1.60 -15.81 -4.28
C GLU A 356 -0.90 -16.83 -5.20
N SER A 357 0.38 -16.58 -5.54
CA SER A 357 1.19 -17.49 -6.37
C SER A 357 1.72 -18.73 -5.63
N GLY A 358 1.50 -18.81 -4.30
CA GLY A 358 2.12 -19.85 -3.48
C GLY A 358 1.63 -21.27 -3.78
N SER A 359 0.34 -21.46 -4.05
CA SER A 359 -0.24 -22.77 -4.40
C SER A 359 0.23 -23.26 -5.76
N SER A 360 0.17 -22.40 -6.78
CA SER A 360 0.63 -22.72 -8.13
C SER A 360 2.13 -23.00 -8.17
N ALA A 361 2.93 -22.23 -7.44
CA ALA A 361 4.36 -22.45 -7.31
C ALA A 361 4.69 -23.82 -6.68
N LEU A 362 3.89 -24.26 -5.69
CA LEU A 362 4.07 -25.56 -5.06
C LEU A 362 3.75 -26.71 -6.02
N GLU A 363 2.68 -26.62 -6.79
CA GLU A 363 2.28 -27.62 -7.79
C GLU A 363 3.33 -27.72 -8.91
N GLU A 364 3.78 -26.61 -9.46
CA GLU A 364 4.79 -26.58 -10.51
C GLU A 364 6.15 -27.04 -10.00
N MET A 365 6.53 -26.66 -8.78
CA MET A 365 7.73 -27.18 -8.12
C MET A 365 7.70 -28.71 -8.01
N GLN A 366 6.56 -29.31 -7.64
CA GLN A 366 6.43 -30.75 -7.56
C GLN A 366 6.55 -31.41 -8.95
N GLY A 367 5.98 -30.78 -9.98
CA GLY A 367 6.14 -31.22 -11.39
C GLY A 367 7.61 -31.24 -11.81
N LEU A 368 8.33 -30.14 -11.55
CA LEU A 368 9.76 -30.00 -11.84
C LEU A 368 10.61 -31.04 -11.09
N MET A 369 10.34 -31.26 -9.79
CA MET A 369 11.03 -32.27 -8.99
C MET A 369 10.85 -33.69 -9.57
N ASN A 370 9.65 -34.03 -10.03
CA ASN A 370 9.37 -35.31 -10.68
C ASN A 370 10.17 -35.46 -11.99
N GLU A 371 10.27 -34.42 -12.79
CA GLU A 371 11.07 -34.38 -14.03
C GLU A 371 12.56 -34.56 -13.75
N MET A 372 13.08 -33.89 -12.71
CA MET A 372 14.47 -34.01 -12.27
C MET A 372 14.79 -35.31 -11.54
N GLY A 373 13.78 -36.09 -11.12
CA GLY A 373 13.95 -37.28 -10.29
C GLY A 373 14.41 -36.98 -8.86
N VAL A 374 14.09 -35.80 -8.34
CA VAL A 374 14.45 -35.32 -7.00
C VAL A 374 13.27 -35.59 -6.05
N SER A 375 13.55 -36.23 -4.90
CA SER A 375 12.51 -36.61 -3.93
C SER A 375 12.17 -35.53 -2.90
N GLU A 376 13.09 -34.60 -2.63
CA GLU A 376 12.93 -33.56 -1.62
C GLU A 376 13.30 -32.19 -2.22
N PRO A 377 12.51 -31.13 -1.94
CA PRO A 377 12.85 -29.78 -2.38
C PRO A 377 14.08 -29.27 -1.63
N PRO A 378 14.83 -28.30 -2.19
CA PRO A 378 15.93 -27.66 -1.48
C PRO A 378 15.41 -26.98 -0.20
N THR A 379 16.25 -26.93 0.83
CA THR A 379 16.00 -26.08 1.98
C THR A 379 15.95 -24.62 1.56
N PHE A 380 15.43 -23.75 2.45
CA PHE A 380 15.40 -22.31 2.16
C PHE A 380 16.82 -21.75 1.97
N GLU A 381 17.76 -22.19 2.80
CA GLU A 381 19.16 -21.77 2.78
C GLU A 381 19.89 -22.20 1.48
N GLU A 382 19.64 -23.43 1.05
CA GLU A 382 20.18 -23.96 -0.22
C GLU A 382 19.62 -23.18 -1.42
N ALA A 383 18.33 -22.86 -1.42
CA ALA A 383 17.70 -22.05 -2.46
C ALA A 383 18.29 -20.65 -2.51
N VAL A 384 18.44 -19.99 -1.35
CA VAL A 384 19.10 -18.67 -1.25
C VAL A 384 20.53 -18.69 -1.77
N GLU A 385 21.29 -19.72 -1.42
CA GLU A 385 22.68 -19.85 -1.90
C GLU A 385 22.74 -20.09 -3.42
N THR A 386 21.78 -20.84 -3.96
CA THR A 386 21.69 -21.11 -5.40
C THR A 386 21.41 -19.82 -6.19
N ILE A 387 20.43 -19.01 -5.78
CA ILE A 387 20.15 -17.74 -6.46
C ILE A 387 21.30 -16.74 -6.30
N ARG A 388 21.98 -16.74 -5.14
CA ARG A 388 23.13 -15.86 -4.90
C ARG A 388 24.31 -16.20 -5.84
N LYS A 389 24.59 -17.48 -6.08
CA LYS A 389 25.60 -17.92 -7.06
C LYS A 389 25.27 -17.49 -8.49
N ALA A 390 23.98 -17.35 -8.80
CA ALA A 390 23.50 -16.83 -10.07
C ALA A 390 23.47 -15.28 -10.12
N GLY A 391 23.98 -14.59 -9.09
CA GLY A 391 24.03 -13.13 -9.02
C GLY A 391 22.71 -12.46 -8.66
N LEU A 392 21.83 -13.17 -7.95
CA LEU A 392 20.60 -12.62 -7.38
C LEU A 392 20.77 -12.42 -5.87
N GLU A 393 20.37 -11.26 -5.37
CA GLU A 393 20.23 -10.98 -3.94
C GLU A 393 18.80 -11.30 -3.50
N LEU A 394 18.62 -11.81 -2.28
CA LEU A 394 17.28 -12.06 -1.72
C LEU A 394 16.58 -10.73 -1.42
N PRO A 395 15.42 -10.46 -2.02
CA PRO A 395 14.69 -9.22 -1.75
C PRO A 395 13.98 -9.24 -0.37
N PRO A 396 13.76 -8.04 0.25
CA PRO A 396 14.22 -6.75 -0.28
C PRO A 396 15.74 -6.63 -0.20
N VAL A 397 16.35 -6.23 -1.31
CA VAL A 397 17.80 -6.10 -1.36
C VAL A 397 18.30 -4.96 -0.47
N SER A 398 19.57 -5.05 -0.03
CA SER A 398 20.16 -4.04 0.86
C SER A 398 20.12 -2.62 0.28
N ALA A 399 20.23 -2.48 -1.05
CA ALA A 399 20.11 -1.18 -1.72
C ALA A 399 18.74 -0.51 -1.50
N VAL A 400 17.65 -1.27 -1.53
CA VAL A 400 16.29 -0.76 -1.27
C VAL A 400 16.11 -0.39 0.18
N THR A 401 16.52 -1.25 1.11
CA THR A 401 16.38 -0.97 2.54
C THR A 401 17.19 0.24 2.98
N ASN A 402 18.42 0.37 2.48
CA ASN A 402 19.26 1.54 2.74
C ASN A 402 18.66 2.82 2.13
N GLN A 403 18.19 2.77 0.88
CA GLN A 403 17.54 3.91 0.24
C GLN A 403 16.32 4.39 1.03
N LEU A 404 15.45 3.48 1.48
CA LEU A 404 14.27 3.83 2.29
C LEU A 404 14.66 4.39 3.66
N ALA A 405 15.69 3.82 4.30
CA ALA A 405 16.20 4.31 5.59
C ALA A 405 16.79 5.71 5.47
N ASP A 406 17.66 5.94 4.49
CA ASP A 406 18.29 7.24 4.24
C ASP A 406 17.23 8.29 3.86
N ALA A 407 16.24 7.90 3.02
CA ALA A 407 15.11 8.77 2.69
C ALA A 407 14.30 9.13 3.94
N ALA A 408 13.96 8.15 4.79
CA ALA A 408 13.20 8.40 6.01
C ALA A 408 13.90 9.40 6.93
N VAL A 409 15.21 9.23 7.16
CA VAL A 409 16.02 10.14 8.00
C VAL A 409 16.00 11.57 7.43
N GLN A 410 16.37 11.70 6.15
CA GLN A 410 16.44 13.02 5.50
C GLN A 410 15.07 13.71 5.43
N LEU A 411 14.00 12.96 5.19
CA LEU A 411 12.64 13.51 5.15
C LEU A 411 12.19 13.98 6.53
N VAL A 412 12.49 13.22 7.61
CA VAL A 412 12.19 13.65 8.99
C VAL A 412 12.98 14.93 9.34
N ASP A 413 14.27 14.97 9.06
CA ASP A 413 15.13 16.10 9.37
C ASP A 413 14.70 17.39 8.66
N ASN A 414 14.04 17.26 7.51
CA ASN A 414 13.55 18.38 6.71
C ASN A 414 12.03 18.63 6.83
N GLY A 415 11.34 17.91 7.73
CA GLY A 415 9.93 18.15 8.07
C GLY A 415 8.91 17.52 7.12
N PHE A 416 9.30 16.56 6.29
CA PHE A 416 8.41 15.80 5.40
C PHE A 416 7.90 14.52 6.10
N PHE A 417 7.22 14.68 7.21
CA PHE A 417 6.85 13.56 8.10
C PHE A 417 5.93 12.52 7.43
N PHE A 418 5.00 12.98 6.57
CA PHE A 418 4.10 12.07 5.87
C PHE A 418 4.85 11.11 4.93
N LEU A 419 5.79 11.65 4.14
CA LEU A 419 6.62 10.86 3.22
C LEU A 419 7.58 9.93 3.99
N ALA A 420 8.19 10.43 5.07
CA ALA A 420 9.04 9.63 5.93
C ALA A 420 8.30 8.43 6.53
N ARG A 421 7.06 8.67 6.99
CA ARG A 421 6.21 7.60 7.53
C ARG A 421 5.97 6.49 6.51
N GLY A 422 5.76 6.83 5.24
CA GLY A 422 5.63 5.84 4.16
C GLY A 422 6.84 4.91 4.07
N CYS A 423 8.05 5.45 4.09
CA CYS A 423 9.29 4.67 4.09
C CYS A 423 9.40 3.75 5.31
N ILE A 424 9.13 4.28 6.50
CA ILE A 424 9.19 3.54 7.76
C ILE A 424 8.14 2.42 7.80
N PHE A 425 6.92 2.69 7.33
CA PHE A 425 5.85 1.70 7.23
C PHE A 425 6.24 0.53 6.32
N GLN A 426 6.83 0.81 5.17
CA GLN A 426 7.28 -0.23 4.25
C GLN A 426 8.38 -1.08 4.85
N MET A 427 9.39 -0.47 5.46
CA MET A 427 10.45 -1.21 6.14
C MET A 427 9.90 -2.07 7.29
N TRP A 428 8.96 -1.53 8.08
CA TRP A 428 8.32 -2.29 9.15
C TRP A 428 7.58 -3.52 8.62
N ARG A 429 6.74 -3.35 7.61
CA ARG A 429 5.99 -4.47 7.01
C ARG A 429 6.89 -5.56 6.45
N THR A 430 8.04 -5.17 5.94
CA THR A 430 8.95 -6.10 5.25
C THR A 430 9.90 -6.80 6.23
N MET A 431 10.41 -6.06 7.21
CA MET A 431 11.42 -6.54 8.15
C MET A 431 10.84 -7.09 9.46
N GLY A 432 9.57 -6.79 9.77
CA GLY A 432 8.91 -7.22 11.01
C GLY A 432 9.51 -6.61 12.28
N ASN A 433 10.20 -5.46 12.20
CA ASN A 433 10.88 -4.85 13.33
C ASN A 433 9.90 -3.99 14.15
N ASP A 434 9.72 -4.33 15.43
CA ASP A 434 8.80 -3.64 16.35
C ASP A 434 9.19 -2.19 16.63
N GLU A 435 10.48 -1.84 16.57
CA GLU A 435 10.96 -0.47 16.73
C GLU A 435 10.49 0.40 15.56
N LEU A 436 10.59 -0.09 14.32
CA LEU A 436 10.05 0.58 13.14
C LEU A 436 8.52 0.74 13.24
N GLY A 437 7.82 -0.26 13.75
CA GLY A 437 6.39 -0.19 14.02
C GLY A 437 6.03 0.90 15.03
N SER A 438 6.83 1.04 16.09
CA SER A 438 6.66 2.09 17.11
C SER A 438 6.94 3.48 16.53
N LEU A 439 7.99 3.62 15.73
CA LEU A 439 8.32 4.86 15.03
C LEU A 439 7.24 5.27 14.04
N ASN A 440 6.71 4.32 13.25
CA ASN A 440 5.61 4.57 12.34
C ASN A 440 4.36 5.10 13.06
N ARG A 441 4.02 4.55 14.23
CA ARG A 441 2.90 5.04 15.04
C ARG A 441 3.14 6.44 15.63
N SER A 442 4.38 6.80 15.92
CA SER A 442 4.71 8.11 16.48
C SER A 442 4.69 9.24 15.45
N LEU A 443 4.82 8.91 14.17
CA LEU A 443 4.78 9.87 13.07
C LEU A 443 3.36 10.09 12.51
N GLY A 444 2.39 9.28 12.89
CA GLY A 444 1.05 9.40 12.32
C GLY A 444 -0.10 9.12 13.23
#